data_2955cab5387e65580424b051066495de
#
_entry.id   2955cab5387e65580424b051066495de
#
_cell.length_a   1.000
_cell.length_b   1.000
_cell.length_c   1.000
_cell.angle_alpha   90.00
_cell.angle_beta   90.00
_cell.angle_gamma   90.00
#
_symmetry.space_group_name_H-M   'P 1'
#
loop_
_entity.id
_entity.type
_entity.pdbx_description
1 polymer ?
#
loop_
_entity_poly.entity_id
_entity_poly.type
_entity_poly.pdbx_seq_one_letter_code
_entity_poly.pdbx_strand_id
1 'polypeptide(L)'
;MSELNFIDTNAQQVYETVIGDLENGVAEPLYPGDERRIFGDALAAVIVSVYNSVNDACRQKMLRYARGTVLDALGENRDTPRLDPTFATTTLRFGINEAMASNIIIPAGLRVTSDFERYFLTDATVVLYAGSLYAEVGATAETGGTEYNNIEIGEISQIVDVSDVPLIDYVTNTEATAGGGDRENDETYRERIREAENRLSTAGPAKAYKY
;
A
#
# COMPACT_ATOMS: atom_id res chain seq x y z
N MET A 1 -27.78 -4.63 -3.29
CA MET A 1 -27.82 -5.76 -2.32
C MET A 1 -27.89 -5.14 -0.93
N SER A 2 -28.77 -5.64 -0.05
CA SER A 2 -28.83 -5.17 1.34
C SER A 2 -27.54 -5.50 2.08
N GLU A 3 -27.07 -4.57 2.89
CA GLU A 3 -25.94 -4.75 3.77
C GLU A 3 -26.27 -5.77 4.86
N LEU A 4 -25.35 -6.71 5.15
CA LEU A 4 -25.59 -7.75 6.16
C LEU A 4 -25.36 -7.16 7.56
N ASN A 5 -26.40 -7.16 8.39
CA ASN A 5 -26.32 -6.74 9.79
C ASN A 5 -26.54 -7.95 10.70
N PHE A 6 -25.69 -8.08 11.72
CA PHE A 6 -25.76 -9.12 12.76
C PHE A 6 -26.52 -8.63 13.98
N ILE A 7 -26.46 -7.33 14.23
CA ILE A 7 -27.18 -6.62 15.28
C ILE A 7 -27.95 -5.51 14.60
N ASP A 8 -29.21 -5.32 15.02
CA ASP A 8 -30.01 -4.18 14.55
C ASP A 8 -29.39 -2.86 15.08
N THR A 9 -29.14 -1.93 14.16
CA THR A 9 -28.56 -0.61 14.45
C THR A 9 -29.59 0.50 14.31
N ASN A 10 -30.89 0.19 14.44
CA ASN A 10 -31.93 1.21 14.43
C ASN A 10 -31.74 2.14 15.64
N ALA A 11 -31.17 3.32 15.37
CA ALA A 11 -30.85 4.30 16.41
C ALA A 11 -32.09 4.74 17.21
N GLN A 12 -33.23 4.84 16.55
CA GLN A 12 -34.48 5.21 17.21
C GLN A 12 -34.94 4.16 18.23
N GLN A 13 -34.83 2.89 17.86
CA GLN A 13 -35.21 1.78 18.74
C GLN A 13 -34.27 1.66 19.95
N VAL A 14 -32.95 1.83 19.72
CA VAL A 14 -31.97 1.85 20.82
C VAL A 14 -32.25 3.00 21.77
N TYR A 15 -32.51 4.18 21.23
CA TYR A 15 -32.87 5.37 22.00
C TYR A 15 -34.11 5.12 22.84
N GLU A 16 -35.22 4.65 22.25
CA GLU A 16 -36.47 4.34 22.95
C GLU A 16 -36.27 3.30 24.06
N THR A 17 -35.45 2.29 23.81
CA THR A 17 -35.13 1.27 24.83
C THR A 17 -34.37 1.89 26.00
N VAL A 18 -33.30 2.66 25.73
CA VAL A 18 -32.47 3.26 26.80
C VAL A 18 -33.27 4.25 27.64
N ILE A 19 -34.05 5.11 27.00
CA ILE A 19 -34.86 6.07 27.73
C ILE A 19 -35.96 5.36 28.52
N GLY A 20 -36.65 4.38 27.92
CA GLY A 20 -37.69 3.61 28.61
C GLY A 20 -37.14 2.84 29.84
N ASP A 21 -35.93 2.26 29.75
CA ASP A 21 -35.29 1.59 30.88
C ASP A 21 -34.90 2.59 31.99
N LEU A 22 -34.44 3.80 31.62
CA LEU A 22 -34.17 4.86 32.60
C LEU A 22 -35.44 5.33 33.27
N GLU A 23 -36.52 5.59 32.53
CA GLU A 23 -37.82 5.99 33.07
C GLU A 23 -38.42 4.94 34.02
N ASN A 24 -38.28 3.64 33.64
CA ASN A 24 -38.71 2.55 34.50
C ASN A 24 -37.86 2.47 35.79
N GLY A 25 -36.56 2.72 35.71
CA GLY A 25 -35.63 2.68 36.84
C GLY A 25 -35.88 3.79 37.85
N VAL A 26 -36.26 4.99 37.40
CA VAL A 26 -36.57 6.13 38.27
C VAL A 26 -38.04 6.24 38.63
N ALA A 27 -38.92 5.45 38.00
CA ALA A 27 -40.38 5.45 38.14
C ALA A 27 -41.03 6.81 37.82
N GLU A 28 -40.39 7.61 36.94
CA GLU A 28 -40.85 8.93 36.51
C GLU A 28 -40.56 9.14 35.02
N PRO A 29 -41.45 9.88 34.27
CA PRO A 29 -41.16 10.24 32.89
C PRO A 29 -40.04 11.27 32.83
N LEU A 30 -39.06 11.07 31.89
CA LEU A 30 -37.97 12.00 31.67
C LEU A 30 -38.27 12.98 30.53
N TYR A 31 -38.47 14.23 30.88
CA TYR A 31 -38.79 15.30 29.91
C TYR A 31 -37.54 15.84 29.19
N PRO A 32 -37.70 16.43 27.98
CA PRO A 32 -36.62 17.13 27.32
C PRO A 32 -36.01 18.20 28.23
N GLY A 33 -34.66 18.14 28.42
CA GLY A 33 -33.91 19.05 29.32
C GLY A 33 -33.65 18.47 30.71
N ASP A 34 -34.16 17.30 31.07
CA ASP A 34 -33.76 16.56 32.26
C ASP A 34 -32.33 16.05 32.07
N GLU A 35 -31.46 16.28 33.05
CA GLU A 35 -30.02 15.86 32.97
C GLU A 35 -29.90 14.35 32.79
N ARG A 36 -30.80 13.57 33.40
CA ARG A 36 -30.82 12.09 33.26
C ARG A 36 -31.16 11.67 31.83
N ARG A 37 -32.09 12.42 31.17
CA ARG A 37 -32.44 12.19 29.76
C ARG A 37 -31.27 12.54 28.84
N ILE A 38 -30.60 13.66 29.07
CA ILE A 38 -29.40 14.06 28.31
C ILE A 38 -28.31 12.99 28.42
N PHE A 39 -28.13 12.42 29.63
CA PHE A 39 -27.19 11.29 29.81
C PHE A 39 -27.66 10.05 29.06
N GLY A 40 -28.95 9.73 29.08
CA GLY A 40 -29.53 8.61 28.34
C GLY A 40 -29.36 8.75 26.82
N ASP A 41 -29.53 9.97 26.29
CA ASP A 41 -29.29 10.26 24.86
C ASP A 41 -27.84 10.02 24.47
N ALA A 42 -26.90 10.48 25.28
CA ALA A 42 -25.48 10.24 25.07
C ALA A 42 -25.13 8.75 25.16
N LEU A 43 -25.71 8.03 26.11
CA LEU A 43 -25.52 6.58 26.25
C LEU A 43 -26.07 5.81 25.05
N ALA A 44 -27.27 6.17 24.57
CA ALA A 44 -27.87 5.56 23.36
C ALA A 44 -26.98 5.77 22.13
N ALA A 45 -26.41 6.96 21.97
CA ALA A 45 -25.48 7.24 20.87
C ALA A 45 -24.20 6.36 20.93
N VAL A 46 -23.65 6.15 22.13
CA VAL A 46 -22.51 5.26 22.35
C VAL A 46 -22.87 3.81 22.01
N ILE A 47 -24.05 3.33 22.45
CA ILE A 47 -24.52 1.96 22.17
C ILE A 47 -24.67 1.76 20.64
N VAL A 48 -25.27 2.70 19.92
CA VAL A 48 -25.37 2.64 18.45
C VAL A 48 -24.00 2.57 17.80
N SER A 49 -23.04 3.36 18.27
CA SER A 49 -21.65 3.31 17.79
C SER A 49 -20.99 1.94 18.02
N VAL A 50 -21.21 1.34 19.21
CA VAL A 50 -20.71 -0.01 19.53
C VAL A 50 -21.37 -1.05 18.61
N TYR A 51 -22.68 -1.00 18.38
CA TYR A 51 -23.37 -1.93 17.49
C TYR A 51 -22.87 -1.84 16.05
N ASN A 52 -22.59 -0.64 15.55
CA ASN A 52 -21.99 -0.44 14.25
C ASN A 52 -20.57 -1.05 14.18
N SER A 53 -19.77 -0.86 15.24
CA SER A 53 -18.42 -1.45 15.32
C SER A 53 -18.45 -2.98 15.36
N VAL A 54 -19.40 -3.56 16.10
CA VAL A 54 -19.60 -5.02 16.14
C VAL A 54 -20.04 -5.55 14.77
N ASN A 55 -20.98 -4.88 14.11
CA ASN A 55 -21.39 -5.28 12.75
C ASN A 55 -20.24 -5.21 11.78
N ASP A 56 -19.42 -4.16 11.81
CA ASP A 56 -18.22 -4.07 10.96
C ASP A 56 -17.23 -5.20 11.27
N ALA A 57 -16.91 -5.45 12.53
CA ALA A 57 -16.02 -6.53 12.95
C ALA A 57 -16.52 -7.91 12.50
N CYS A 58 -17.83 -8.16 12.55
CA CYS A 58 -18.42 -9.40 12.06
C CYS A 58 -18.34 -9.51 10.53
N ARG A 59 -18.59 -8.42 9.81
CA ARG A 59 -18.46 -8.37 8.35
C ARG A 59 -17.03 -8.60 7.90
N GLN A 60 -16.04 -8.04 8.61
CA GLN A 60 -14.63 -8.21 8.31
C GLN A 60 -14.16 -9.67 8.29
N LYS A 61 -14.86 -10.59 8.97
CA LYS A 61 -14.58 -12.03 8.91
C LYS A 61 -14.96 -12.68 7.58
N MET A 62 -15.70 -11.99 6.75
CA MET A 62 -16.14 -12.48 5.44
C MET A 62 -15.29 -11.88 4.33
N LEU A 63 -14.76 -12.70 3.45
CA LEU A 63 -13.91 -12.28 2.32
C LEU A 63 -14.54 -11.13 1.51
N ARG A 64 -15.87 -11.10 1.39
CA ARG A 64 -16.60 -10.08 0.65
C ARG A 64 -16.45 -8.67 1.23
N TYR A 65 -16.34 -8.56 2.56
CA TYR A 65 -16.34 -7.28 3.28
C TYR A 65 -14.98 -6.97 3.90
N ALA A 66 -14.10 -7.96 3.98
CA ALA A 66 -12.76 -7.80 4.55
C ALA A 66 -11.95 -6.78 3.75
N ARG A 67 -11.16 -5.97 4.47
CA ARG A 67 -10.29 -4.93 3.93
C ARG A 67 -8.98 -4.82 4.69
N GLY A 68 -7.96 -4.27 4.04
CA GLY A 68 -6.66 -4.00 4.65
C GLY A 68 -6.05 -5.25 5.30
N THR A 69 -5.55 -5.10 6.53
CA THR A 69 -4.86 -6.17 7.28
C THR A 69 -5.72 -7.39 7.56
N VAL A 70 -7.05 -7.21 7.71
CA VAL A 70 -7.96 -8.35 7.91
C VAL A 70 -8.08 -9.18 6.63
N LEU A 71 -8.13 -8.52 5.47
CA LEU A 71 -8.09 -9.20 4.18
C LEU A 71 -6.74 -9.90 3.97
N ASP A 72 -5.63 -9.29 4.41
CA ASP A 72 -4.30 -9.89 4.34
C ASP A 72 -4.27 -11.20 5.16
N ALA A 73 -4.78 -11.20 6.40
CA ALA A 73 -4.87 -12.38 7.23
C ALA A 73 -5.78 -13.49 6.63
N LEU A 74 -6.87 -13.11 5.95
CA LEU A 74 -7.72 -14.08 5.24
C LEU A 74 -7.01 -14.71 4.03
N GLY A 75 -6.16 -13.93 3.35
CA GLY A 75 -5.36 -14.43 2.24
C GLY A 75 -4.22 -15.34 2.70
N GLU A 76 -3.54 -15.00 3.79
CA GLU A 76 -2.51 -15.85 4.40
C GLU A 76 -3.06 -17.23 4.78
N ASN A 77 -4.26 -17.31 5.34
CA ASN A 77 -4.92 -18.58 5.64
C ASN A 77 -5.19 -19.47 4.42
N ARG A 78 -5.00 -18.95 3.20
CA ARG A 78 -5.19 -19.63 1.92
C ARG A 78 -3.92 -19.72 1.09
N ASP A 79 -2.76 -19.54 1.70
CA ASP A 79 -1.46 -19.46 1.04
C ASP A 79 -1.44 -18.49 -0.17
N THR A 80 -2.16 -17.39 -0.01
CA THR A 80 -2.31 -16.36 -1.04
C THR A 80 -1.95 -15.01 -0.44
N PRO A 81 -0.67 -14.70 -0.20
CA PRO A 81 -0.26 -13.41 0.32
C PRO A 81 -0.52 -12.31 -0.72
N ARG A 82 -0.75 -11.08 -0.24
CA ARG A 82 -0.88 -9.91 -1.12
C ARG A 82 0.42 -9.67 -1.88
N LEU A 83 0.32 -9.27 -3.14
CA LEU A 83 1.47 -8.92 -3.95
C LEU A 83 2.02 -7.57 -3.50
N ASP A 84 3.32 -7.56 -3.20
CA ASP A 84 4.06 -6.35 -2.86
C ASP A 84 4.27 -5.46 -4.09
N PRO A 85 4.53 -4.15 -3.91
CA PRO A 85 4.87 -3.28 -5.01
C PRO A 85 6.17 -3.74 -5.67
N THR A 86 6.24 -3.58 -7.00
CA THR A 86 7.46 -3.81 -7.77
C THR A 86 8.21 -2.50 -8.01
N PHE A 87 9.52 -2.61 -8.18
CA PHE A 87 10.40 -1.47 -8.33
C PHE A 87 10.68 -1.19 -9.81
N ALA A 88 10.64 0.08 -10.19
CA ALA A 88 11.05 0.48 -11.53
C ALA A 88 12.58 0.40 -11.66
N THR A 89 13.04 0.04 -12.86
CA THR A 89 14.45 -0.08 -13.18
C THR A 89 14.82 0.76 -14.41
N THR A 90 16.07 1.14 -14.51
CA THR A 90 16.67 1.81 -15.67
C THR A 90 18.16 1.55 -15.72
N THR A 91 18.81 1.97 -16.81
CA THR A 91 20.27 1.99 -16.93
C THR A 91 20.77 3.42 -16.81
N LEU A 92 21.68 3.67 -15.87
CA LEU A 92 22.32 4.97 -15.66
C LEU A 92 23.70 4.99 -16.33
N ARG A 93 23.99 6.12 -16.96
CA ARG A 93 25.31 6.46 -17.47
C ARG A 93 25.89 7.59 -16.64
N PHE A 94 27.02 7.32 -16.00
CA PHE A 94 27.83 8.31 -15.31
C PHE A 94 28.98 8.70 -16.20
N GLY A 95 29.24 9.99 -16.34
CA GLY A 95 30.26 10.47 -17.26
C GLY A 95 31.08 11.66 -16.75
N ILE A 96 32.20 11.86 -17.44
CA ILE A 96 33.16 12.96 -17.27
C ILE A 96 33.37 13.64 -18.60
N ASN A 97 33.64 14.94 -18.56
CA ASN A 97 33.87 15.77 -19.76
C ASN A 97 35.25 15.53 -20.37
N GLU A 98 36.26 15.21 -19.55
CA GLU A 98 37.64 14.94 -20.00
C GLU A 98 38.13 13.61 -19.44
N ALA A 99 38.74 12.78 -20.30
CA ALA A 99 39.23 11.46 -19.91
C ALA A 99 40.35 11.59 -18.85
N MET A 100 40.25 10.84 -17.77
CA MET A 100 41.23 10.81 -16.69
C MET A 100 42.24 9.67 -16.85
N ALA A 101 43.43 9.86 -16.28
CA ALA A 101 44.48 8.82 -16.26
C ALA A 101 44.31 7.77 -15.15
N SER A 102 43.33 7.96 -14.28
CA SER A 102 43.02 7.07 -13.15
C SER A 102 41.59 6.53 -13.25
N ASN A 103 41.37 5.37 -12.67
CA ASN A 103 40.03 4.81 -12.56
C ASN A 103 39.20 5.59 -11.52
N ILE A 104 37.91 5.76 -11.81
CA ILE A 104 36.92 6.32 -10.88
C ILE A 104 35.94 5.21 -10.48
N ILE A 105 35.72 5.04 -9.20
CA ILE A 105 34.77 4.05 -8.66
C ILE A 105 33.45 4.72 -8.37
N ILE A 106 32.38 4.19 -8.90
CA ILE A 106 31.01 4.60 -8.62
C ILE A 106 30.41 3.50 -7.73
N PRO A 107 30.06 3.78 -6.47
CA PRO A 107 29.61 2.76 -5.54
C PRO A 107 28.19 2.26 -5.87
N ALA A 108 27.87 1.05 -5.42
CA ALA A 108 26.49 0.58 -5.35
C ALA A 108 25.73 1.40 -4.30
N GLY A 109 24.41 1.61 -4.52
CA GLY A 109 23.56 2.38 -3.62
C GLY A 109 23.72 3.89 -3.75
N LEU A 110 24.44 4.39 -4.75
CA LEU A 110 24.50 5.83 -5.04
C LEU A 110 23.15 6.34 -5.49
N ARG A 111 22.62 7.37 -4.83
CA ARG A 111 21.29 7.93 -5.13
C ARG A 111 21.36 8.97 -6.24
N VAL A 112 20.43 8.81 -7.18
CA VAL A 112 20.19 9.78 -8.26
C VAL A 112 18.70 10.09 -8.34
N THR A 113 18.37 11.23 -8.94
CA THR A 113 16.98 11.69 -9.05
C THR A 113 16.76 12.56 -10.30
N SER A 114 15.49 12.67 -10.70
CA SER A 114 15.03 13.63 -11.72
C SER A 114 14.46 14.90 -11.09
N ASP A 115 13.85 14.80 -9.90
CA ASP A 115 12.98 15.84 -9.32
C ASP A 115 13.11 16.02 -7.80
N PHE A 116 14.01 15.30 -7.12
CA PHE A 116 14.18 15.22 -5.67
C PHE A 116 12.97 14.65 -4.91
N GLU A 117 12.06 13.98 -5.60
CA GLU A 117 10.95 13.24 -5.01
C GLU A 117 11.12 11.73 -5.27
N ARG A 118 11.57 11.36 -6.48
CA ARG A 118 11.78 9.97 -6.92
C ARG A 118 13.27 9.67 -7.02
N TYR A 119 13.70 8.71 -6.21
CA TYR A 119 15.10 8.33 -6.10
C TYR A 119 15.34 6.95 -6.70
N PHE A 120 16.50 6.80 -7.36
CA PHE A 120 17.01 5.55 -7.88
C PHE A 120 18.39 5.29 -7.30
N LEU A 121 18.68 4.01 -7.01
CA LEU A 121 19.95 3.57 -6.46
C LEU A 121 20.69 2.72 -7.49
N THR A 122 22.00 2.90 -7.62
CA THR A 122 22.84 2.02 -8.43
C THR A 122 22.84 0.61 -7.85
N ASP A 123 22.59 -0.40 -8.69
CA ASP A 123 22.47 -1.81 -8.27
C ASP A 123 23.83 -2.44 -7.91
N ALA A 124 24.91 -1.95 -8.50
CA ALA A 124 26.24 -2.49 -8.32
C ALA A 124 27.32 -1.40 -8.39
N THR A 125 28.48 -1.69 -7.80
CA THR A 125 29.66 -0.86 -7.98
C THR A 125 30.19 -1.02 -9.40
N VAL A 126 30.41 0.10 -10.09
CA VAL A 126 31.00 0.13 -11.43
C VAL A 126 32.26 0.98 -11.45
N VAL A 127 33.19 0.63 -12.33
CA VAL A 127 34.45 1.37 -12.51
C VAL A 127 34.44 2.06 -13.86
N LEU A 128 34.57 3.39 -13.83
CA LEU A 128 34.92 4.17 -15.00
C LEU A 128 36.47 4.05 -15.20
N TYR A 129 36.87 3.31 -16.19
CA TYR A 129 38.28 3.02 -16.45
C TYR A 129 39.03 4.25 -16.99
N ALA A 130 40.33 4.33 -16.67
CA ALA A 130 41.21 5.34 -17.22
C ALA A 130 41.12 5.40 -18.75
N GLY A 131 40.97 6.60 -19.30
CA GLY A 131 40.81 6.83 -20.73
C GLY A 131 39.37 6.70 -21.26
N SER A 132 38.44 6.21 -20.44
CA SER A 132 36.98 6.17 -20.80
C SER A 132 36.29 7.46 -20.36
N LEU A 133 35.24 7.84 -21.06
CA LEU A 133 34.45 9.03 -20.76
C LEU A 133 33.18 8.74 -19.94
N TYR A 134 32.73 7.50 -19.94
CA TYR A 134 31.52 7.09 -19.19
C TYR A 134 31.58 5.62 -18.75
N ALA A 135 30.74 5.30 -17.77
CA ALA A 135 30.42 3.94 -17.35
C ALA A 135 28.92 3.81 -17.16
N GLU A 136 28.37 2.61 -17.40
CA GLU A 136 26.95 2.32 -17.25
C GLU A 136 26.73 1.29 -16.16
N VAL A 137 25.61 1.45 -15.44
CA VAL A 137 25.19 0.57 -14.36
C VAL A 137 23.66 0.54 -14.29
N GLY A 138 23.08 -0.62 -13.96
CA GLY A 138 21.67 -0.75 -13.63
C GLY A 138 21.33 0.05 -12.38
N ALA A 139 20.12 0.57 -12.34
CA ALA A 139 19.58 1.26 -11.17
C ALA A 139 18.13 0.88 -10.94
N THR A 140 17.79 0.76 -9.67
CA THR A 140 16.46 0.38 -9.19
C THR A 140 15.89 1.53 -8.35
N ALA A 141 14.59 1.79 -8.48
CA ALA A 141 13.89 2.79 -7.67
C ALA A 141 14.01 2.46 -6.17
N GLU A 142 14.12 3.47 -5.32
CA GLU A 142 14.24 3.31 -3.85
C GLU A 142 12.95 2.74 -3.24
N THR A 143 11.79 3.06 -3.83
CA THR A 143 10.48 2.53 -3.44
C THR A 143 9.75 1.96 -4.64
N GLY A 144 8.88 0.98 -4.38
CA GLY A 144 8.04 0.41 -5.44
C GLY A 144 6.80 1.27 -5.70
N GLY A 145 6.36 1.27 -6.95
CA GLY A 145 5.17 2.02 -7.37
C GLY A 145 5.18 2.36 -8.85
N THR A 146 3.99 2.55 -9.41
CA THR A 146 3.82 2.94 -10.82
C THR A 146 4.28 4.37 -11.10
N GLU A 147 4.40 5.21 -10.08
CA GLU A 147 4.87 6.59 -10.16
C GLU A 147 6.35 6.71 -10.59
N TYR A 148 7.12 5.63 -10.41
CA TYR A 148 8.53 5.56 -10.84
C TYR A 148 8.70 5.15 -12.30
N ASN A 149 7.63 4.84 -13.02
CA ASN A 149 7.67 4.49 -14.44
C ASN A 149 7.64 5.73 -15.33
N ASN A 150 8.08 5.53 -16.59
CA ASN A 150 7.98 6.52 -17.67
C ASN A 150 8.72 7.85 -17.38
N ILE A 151 9.81 7.81 -16.59
CA ILE A 151 10.75 8.90 -16.56
C ILE A 151 11.56 8.78 -17.87
N GLU A 152 11.47 9.81 -18.69
CA GLU A 152 12.06 9.82 -20.03
C GLU A 152 13.59 9.76 -19.99
N ILE A 153 14.18 9.35 -21.13
CA ILE A 153 15.64 9.30 -21.29
C ILE A 153 16.23 10.69 -21.06
N GLY A 154 17.24 10.77 -20.19
CA GLY A 154 17.94 12.03 -19.88
C GLY A 154 17.32 12.85 -18.74
N GLU A 155 16.17 12.47 -18.21
CA GLU A 155 15.53 13.21 -17.11
C GLU A 155 16.18 12.95 -15.74
N ILE A 156 16.73 11.75 -15.50
CA ILE A 156 17.50 11.48 -14.29
C ILE A 156 18.87 12.11 -14.47
N SER A 157 19.05 13.31 -13.94
CA SER A 157 20.23 14.13 -14.20
C SER A 157 20.93 14.66 -12.93
N GLN A 158 20.41 14.33 -11.74
CA GLN A 158 20.92 14.81 -10.47
C GLN A 158 21.50 13.68 -9.64
N ILE A 159 22.74 13.85 -9.17
CA ILE A 159 23.37 12.99 -8.16
C ILE A 159 23.07 13.58 -6.79
N VAL A 160 22.50 12.79 -5.87
CA VAL A 160 22.17 13.24 -4.52
C VAL A 160 23.42 13.25 -3.65
N ASP A 161 24.16 12.16 -3.65
CA ASP A 161 25.34 11.94 -2.82
C ASP A 161 26.62 12.31 -3.60
N VAL A 162 26.73 13.58 -4.01
CA VAL A 162 27.84 14.08 -4.86
C VAL A 162 29.22 13.87 -4.22
N SER A 163 29.29 13.89 -2.87
CA SER A 163 30.53 13.67 -2.12
C SER A 163 31.17 12.32 -2.36
N ASP A 164 30.37 11.31 -2.75
CA ASP A 164 30.84 9.95 -2.96
C ASP A 164 31.48 9.74 -4.35
N VAL A 165 31.15 10.66 -5.27
CA VAL A 165 31.65 10.63 -6.66
C VAL A 165 32.06 12.02 -7.16
N PRO A 166 33.00 12.70 -6.48
CA PRO A 166 33.32 14.13 -6.74
C PRO A 166 33.95 14.38 -8.11
N LEU A 167 34.34 13.34 -8.82
CA LEU A 167 34.98 13.42 -10.14
C LEU A 167 34.01 13.12 -11.30
N ILE A 168 32.73 12.84 -11.01
CA ILE A 168 31.71 12.62 -12.03
C ILE A 168 31.06 13.96 -12.35
N ASP A 169 31.03 14.32 -13.62
CA ASP A 169 30.48 15.59 -14.09
C ASP A 169 28.96 15.53 -14.33
N TYR A 170 28.47 14.35 -14.78
CA TYR A 170 27.03 14.18 -15.07
C TYR A 170 26.56 12.74 -14.89
N VAL A 171 25.26 12.61 -14.67
CA VAL A 171 24.53 11.33 -14.73
C VAL A 171 23.34 11.49 -15.69
N THR A 172 22.99 10.41 -16.37
CA THR A 172 21.78 10.38 -17.21
C THR A 172 21.26 8.97 -17.31
N ASN A 173 19.94 8.78 -17.39
CA ASN A 173 19.38 7.47 -17.75
C ASN A 173 19.40 7.29 -19.26
N THR A 174 19.77 6.09 -19.73
CA THR A 174 19.86 5.74 -21.14
C THR A 174 18.58 5.08 -21.66
N GLU A 175 17.71 4.67 -20.75
CA GLU A 175 16.42 4.06 -21.04
C GLU A 175 15.34 4.71 -20.17
N ALA A 176 14.10 4.77 -20.67
CA ALA A 176 12.96 5.19 -19.86
C ALA A 176 12.73 4.20 -18.71
N THR A 177 12.39 4.68 -17.53
CA THR A 177 12.15 3.82 -16.39
C THR A 177 10.90 2.96 -16.58
N ALA A 178 10.96 1.68 -16.18
CA ALA A 178 9.87 0.73 -16.31
C ALA A 178 9.92 -0.38 -15.25
N GLY A 179 8.82 -1.11 -15.09
CA GLY A 179 8.74 -2.27 -14.20
C GLY A 179 8.20 -1.97 -12.79
N GLY A 180 7.95 -0.71 -12.47
CA GLY A 180 7.30 -0.32 -11.22
C GLY A 180 5.82 -0.71 -11.22
N GLY A 181 5.35 -1.24 -10.11
CA GLY A 181 3.94 -1.59 -9.91
C GLY A 181 3.52 -1.29 -8.48
N ASP A 182 2.28 -0.86 -8.31
CA ASP A 182 1.73 -0.58 -6.99
C ASP A 182 1.44 -1.87 -6.22
N ARG A 183 1.35 -1.76 -4.91
CA ARG A 183 0.86 -2.85 -4.08
C ARG A 183 -0.54 -3.24 -4.53
N GLU A 184 -0.80 -4.53 -4.60
CA GLU A 184 -2.09 -5.09 -4.99
C GLU A 184 -3.23 -4.47 -4.16
N ASN A 185 -4.25 -3.93 -4.83
CA ASN A 185 -5.41 -3.35 -4.15
C ASN A 185 -6.35 -4.43 -3.59
N ASP A 186 -7.24 -4.04 -2.66
CA ASP A 186 -8.14 -4.99 -1.98
C ASP A 186 -9.09 -5.72 -2.93
N GLU A 187 -9.48 -5.12 -4.06
CA GLU A 187 -10.44 -5.73 -4.98
C GLU A 187 -9.80 -6.86 -5.77
N THR A 188 -8.65 -6.60 -6.40
CA THR A 188 -7.89 -7.62 -7.15
C THR A 188 -7.40 -8.74 -6.23
N TYR A 189 -6.95 -8.38 -5.03
CA TYR A 189 -6.52 -9.34 -4.02
C TYR A 189 -7.66 -10.26 -3.58
N ARG A 190 -8.85 -9.72 -3.33
CA ARG A 190 -10.05 -10.49 -2.97
C ARG A 190 -10.44 -11.49 -4.07
N GLU A 191 -10.34 -11.08 -5.33
CA GLU A 191 -10.59 -11.99 -6.46
C GLU A 191 -9.55 -13.11 -6.51
N ARG A 192 -8.28 -12.81 -6.33
CA ARG A 192 -7.20 -13.80 -6.30
C ARG A 192 -7.34 -14.79 -5.15
N ILE A 193 -7.72 -14.33 -3.94
CA ILE A 193 -8.04 -15.21 -2.80
C ILE A 193 -9.23 -16.15 -3.15
N ARG A 194 -10.27 -15.63 -3.80
CA ARG A 194 -11.42 -16.42 -4.22
C ARG A 194 -11.05 -17.46 -5.28
N GLU A 195 -10.15 -17.14 -6.19
CA GLU A 195 -9.63 -18.08 -7.19
C GLU A 195 -8.73 -19.14 -6.56
N ALA A 196 -7.97 -18.82 -5.53
CA ALA A 196 -7.15 -19.78 -4.79
C ALA A 196 -8.00 -20.89 -4.14
N GLU A 197 -9.20 -20.58 -3.64
CA GLU A 197 -10.14 -21.59 -3.13
C GLU A 197 -10.51 -22.64 -4.19
N ASN A 198 -10.62 -22.22 -5.44
CA ASN A 198 -10.95 -23.14 -6.54
C ASN A 198 -9.78 -24.08 -6.91
N ARG A 199 -8.53 -23.73 -6.57
CA ARG A 199 -7.34 -24.56 -6.83
C ARG A 199 -7.22 -25.73 -5.87
N LEU A 200 -7.69 -25.58 -4.63
CA LEU A 200 -7.58 -26.58 -3.57
C LEU A 200 -8.65 -27.68 -3.68
N SER A 201 -9.61 -27.58 -4.59
CA SER A 201 -10.68 -28.56 -4.76
C SER A 201 -10.22 -29.75 -5.61
N THR A 202 -9.96 -30.90 -4.99
CA THR A 202 -9.58 -32.16 -5.66
C THR A 202 -10.71 -32.80 -6.45
N ALA A 203 -11.96 -32.33 -6.32
CA ALA A 203 -13.14 -32.78 -7.06
C ALA A 203 -13.91 -31.60 -7.66
N GLY A 204 -13.19 -30.52 -7.99
CA GLY A 204 -13.77 -29.23 -8.28
C GLY A 204 -14.09 -28.97 -9.75
N PRO A 205 -14.59 -27.76 -10.02
CA PRO A 205 -15.00 -27.34 -11.35
C PRO A 205 -13.84 -27.36 -12.34
N ALA A 206 -14.14 -27.36 -13.65
CA ALA A 206 -13.19 -27.47 -14.76
C ALA A 206 -11.95 -26.56 -14.70
N LYS A 207 -11.96 -25.51 -13.88
CA LYS A 207 -10.80 -24.62 -13.62
C LYS A 207 -9.69 -25.29 -12.78
N ALA A 208 -10.02 -26.26 -11.92
CA ALA A 208 -9.04 -26.98 -11.09
C ALA A 208 -8.12 -27.92 -11.91
N TYR A 209 -8.52 -28.26 -13.15
CA TYR A 209 -7.78 -29.17 -14.04
C TYR A 209 -7.00 -28.46 -15.15
N LYS A 210 -6.91 -27.13 -15.13
CA LYS A 210 -6.24 -26.32 -16.18
C LYS A 210 -4.83 -25.84 -15.83
N TYR A 211 -4.21 -26.43 -14.78
CA TYR A 211 -2.84 -26.12 -14.37
C TYR A 211 -1.95 -27.34 -14.45
#